data_d0c3b7cc639d640bfee9b1b93d88ca29
#
_entry.id   d0c3b7cc639d640bfee9b1b93d88ca29
#
_cell.length_a   1.000
_cell.length_b   1.000
_cell.length_c   1.000
_cell.angle_alpha   90.00
_cell.angle_beta   90.00
_cell.angle_gamma   90.00
#
_symmetry.space_group_name_H-M   'P 1'
#
loop_
_entity.id
_entity.type
_entity.pdbx_description
1 polymer ?
#
loop_
_entity_poly.entity_id
_entity_poly.type
_entity_poly.pdbx_seq_one_letter_code
_entity_poly.pdbx_strand_id
1 'polypeptide(L)'
;MTGVQTCALPIYYTHIVSPVTGRVGLRQVDAGNYVTPQDTNGLVVVTQLQPITVIFSIPEDNVSAIVKHLRDGAGLTVEAFDRTNATKIADGKLLTIDNSIDITTGTVKLRAQFENADGSLFPNQFVNIELLQEVLHDQFIMPNSAVRRGAPNGVAATFV
;
A
#
# COMPACT_ATOMS: atom_id res chain seq x y z
N MET A 1 44.71 26.91 37.92
CA MET A 1 43.35 26.31 38.04
C MET A 1 43.16 25.40 36.83
N THR A 2 43.44 24.14 36.97
CA THR A 2 43.34 23.12 35.93
C THR A 2 41.89 22.63 35.91
N GLY A 3 41.13 23.07 34.89
CA GLY A 3 39.80 22.56 34.65
C GLY A 3 39.87 21.09 34.24
N VAL A 4 39.38 20.22 35.09
CA VAL A 4 39.13 18.83 34.76
C VAL A 4 37.91 18.85 33.81
N GLN A 5 38.15 18.74 32.51
CA GLN A 5 37.12 18.38 31.58
C GLN A 5 36.70 16.94 31.88
N THR A 6 35.61 16.79 32.62
CA THR A 6 34.93 15.50 32.74
C THR A 6 34.41 15.14 31.36
N CYS A 7 35.17 14.31 30.66
CA CYS A 7 34.70 13.64 29.45
C CYS A 7 33.67 12.60 29.93
N ALA A 8 32.48 13.05 30.22
CA ALA A 8 31.33 12.19 30.38
C ALA A 8 31.03 11.63 28.99
N LEU A 9 31.72 10.56 28.62
CA LEU A 9 31.33 9.74 27.47
C LEU A 9 29.89 9.29 27.75
N PRO A 10 28.95 9.69 26.95
CA PRO A 10 27.56 9.32 27.17
C PRO A 10 27.44 7.80 26.99
N ILE A 11 27.51 7.06 28.10
CA ILE A 11 27.32 5.60 28.17
C ILE A 11 26.01 5.18 27.48
N TYR A 12 25.07 6.09 27.36
CA TYR A 12 23.79 5.89 26.63
C TYR A 12 23.98 5.47 25.17
N TYR A 13 25.06 5.84 24.51
CA TYR A 13 25.33 5.45 23.12
C TYR A 13 25.91 4.06 22.95
N THR A 14 26.21 3.35 24.06
CA THR A 14 26.70 1.95 24.01
C THR A 14 25.57 0.97 23.71
N HIS A 15 24.31 1.36 23.96
CA HIS A 15 23.12 0.57 23.66
C HIS A 15 22.31 1.28 22.61
N ILE A 16 22.32 0.75 21.38
CA ILE A 16 21.53 1.27 20.27
C ILE A 16 20.21 0.53 20.24
N VAL A 17 19.12 1.25 20.48
CA VAL A 17 17.76 0.72 20.52
C VAL A 17 16.99 1.23 19.31
N SER A 18 16.23 0.35 18.67
CA SER A 18 15.37 0.74 17.57
C SER A 18 14.22 1.63 18.07
N PRO A 19 13.96 2.79 17.41
CA PRO A 19 12.83 3.65 17.74
C PRO A 19 11.50 3.09 17.24
N VAL A 20 11.53 2.07 16.36
CA VAL A 20 10.34 1.45 15.76
C VAL A 20 10.32 -0.05 16.02
N THR A 21 9.12 -0.59 16.19
CA THR A 21 8.90 -2.03 16.27
C THR A 21 8.80 -2.59 14.86
N GLY A 22 9.58 -3.61 14.55
CA GLY A 22 9.58 -4.17 13.20
C GLY A 22 10.52 -5.36 13.06
N ARG A 23 10.62 -5.84 11.82
CA ARG A 23 11.53 -6.92 11.47
C ARG A 23 12.91 -6.36 11.12
N VAL A 24 13.93 -6.93 11.73
CA VAL A 24 15.33 -6.60 11.47
C VAL A 24 15.78 -7.27 10.18
N GLY A 25 16.37 -6.50 9.28
CA GLY A 25 16.99 -6.99 8.05
C GLY A 25 18.37 -7.59 8.26
N LEU A 26 19.11 -7.71 7.17
CA LEU A 26 20.49 -8.22 7.22
C LEU A 26 21.42 -7.16 7.87
N ARG A 27 22.37 -7.66 8.66
CA ARG A 27 23.40 -6.83 9.27
C ARG A 27 24.28 -6.22 8.17
N GLN A 28 24.49 -4.90 8.24
CA GLN A 28 25.28 -4.15 7.26
C GLN A 28 26.74 -4.01 7.69
N VAL A 29 27.04 -4.15 8.98
CA VAL A 29 28.35 -3.91 9.57
C VAL A 29 28.75 -5.09 10.46
N ASP A 30 29.98 -5.57 10.36
CA ASP A 30 30.48 -6.68 11.15
C ASP A 30 31.06 -6.22 12.51
N ALA A 31 31.13 -7.15 13.46
CA ALA A 31 31.73 -6.89 14.75
C ALA A 31 33.23 -6.55 14.58
N GLY A 32 33.67 -5.49 15.25
CA GLY A 32 35.03 -4.97 15.15
C GLY A 32 35.19 -3.78 14.23
N ASN A 33 34.15 -3.44 13.43
CA ASN A 33 34.17 -2.22 12.61
C ASN A 33 33.84 -1.00 13.47
N TYR A 34 34.47 0.12 13.13
CA TYR A 34 34.12 1.42 13.68
C TYR A 34 32.90 1.99 12.96
N VAL A 35 31.93 2.46 13.72
CA VAL A 35 30.65 2.99 13.20
C VAL A 35 30.46 4.41 13.67
N THR A 36 30.04 5.29 12.77
CA THR A 36 29.74 6.68 13.06
C THR A 36 28.28 7.02 12.72
N PRO A 37 27.70 8.06 13.35
CA PRO A 37 26.34 8.50 13.00
C PRO A 37 26.19 9.01 11.55
N GLN A 38 27.31 9.30 10.86
CA GLN A 38 27.32 9.76 9.47
C GLN A 38 27.47 8.63 8.46
N ASP A 39 27.61 7.38 8.90
CA ASP A 39 27.73 6.26 7.97
C ASP A 39 26.46 6.07 7.16
N THR A 40 26.60 6.06 5.84
CA THR A 40 25.50 6.03 4.87
C THR A 40 24.66 4.75 4.96
N ASN A 41 25.26 3.64 5.33
CA ASN A 41 24.61 2.32 5.32
C ASN A 41 23.95 1.96 6.66
N GLY A 42 24.32 2.63 7.76
CA GLY A 42 23.84 2.30 9.10
C GLY A 42 24.25 0.89 9.55
N LEU A 43 23.72 0.44 10.68
CA LEU A 43 24.01 -0.88 11.26
C LEU A 43 23.10 -1.97 10.65
N VAL A 44 21.82 -1.67 10.55
CA VAL A 44 20.76 -2.59 10.13
C VAL A 44 19.54 -1.80 9.73
N VAL A 45 18.75 -2.34 8.80
CA VAL A 45 17.46 -1.78 8.42
C VAL A 45 16.36 -2.47 9.22
N VAL A 46 15.53 -1.69 9.89
CA VAL A 46 14.34 -2.18 10.58
C VAL A 46 13.12 -1.76 9.81
N THR A 47 12.30 -2.71 9.40
CA THR A 47 11.10 -2.46 8.59
C THR A 47 9.87 -2.86 9.38
N GLN A 48 8.91 -1.94 9.49
CA GLN A 48 7.60 -2.23 10.06
C GLN A 48 6.77 -2.98 9.02
N LEU A 49 6.35 -4.19 9.36
CA LEU A 49 5.53 -5.05 8.49
C LEU A 49 4.06 -5.10 8.89
N GLN A 50 3.74 -4.65 10.09
CA GLN A 50 2.41 -4.68 10.68
C GLN A 50 2.09 -3.33 11.32
N PRO A 51 1.13 -2.57 10.78
CA PRO A 51 0.47 -2.75 9.48
C PRO A 51 1.39 -2.42 8.31
N ILE A 52 1.11 -2.96 7.11
CA ILE A 52 1.79 -2.62 5.86
C ILE A 52 0.87 -1.78 4.97
N THR A 53 1.44 -0.87 4.20
CA THR A 53 0.69 -0.04 3.25
C THR A 53 1.10 -0.35 1.82
N VAL A 54 0.11 -0.38 0.94
CA VAL A 54 0.30 -0.55 -0.50
C VAL A 54 -0.13 0.73 -1.21
N ILE A 55 0.70 1.20 -2.14
CA ILE A 55 0.41 2.35 -2.99
C ILE A 55 0.12 1.82 -4.39
N PHE A 56 -1.02 2.19 -4.94
CA PHE A 56 -1.43 1.83 -6.30
C PHE A 56 -2.06 3.02 -7.01
N SER A 57 -2.11 2.97 -8.34
CA SER A 57 -2.62 4.06 -9.16
C SER A 57 -3.91 3.65 -9.85
N ILE A 58 -4.86 4.57 -9.94
CA ILE A 58 -6.11 4.41 -10.69
C ILE A 58 -6.26 5.55 -11.70
N PRO A 59 -6.99 5.35 -12.82
CA PRO A 59 -7.36 6.41 -13.73
C PRO A 59 -8.20 7.48 -13.04
N GLU A 60 -8.03 8.75 -13.44
CA GLU A 60 -8.76 9.90 -12.88
C GLU A 60 -10.28 9.79 -13.03
N ASP A 61 -10.77 9.13 -14.08
CA ASP A 61 -12.19 8.93 -14.34
C ASP A 61 -12.92 8.24 -13.18
N ASN A 62 -12.24 7.34 -12.47
CA ASN A 62 -12.80 6.56 -11.37
C ASN A 62 -12.73 7.26 -10.00
N VAL A 63 -11.96 8.35 -9.90
CA VAL A 63 -11.73 9.05 -8.64
C VAL A 63 -13.02 9.63 -8.07
N SER A 64 -13.89 10.18 -8.91
CA SER A 64 -15.13 10.82 -8.49
C SER A 64 -16.07 9.84 -7.77
N ALA A 65 -16.18 8.60 -8.27
CA ALA A 65 -16.97 7.54 -7.64
C ALA A 65 -16.38 7.13 -6.28
N ILE A 66 -15.06 6.94 -6.22
CA ILE A 66 -14.36 6.53 -4.99
C ILE A 66 -14.46 7.60 -3.90
N VAL A 67 -14.29 8.88 -4.26
CA VAL A 67 -14.42 10.01 -3.31
C VAL A 67 -15.83 10.09 -2.74
N LYS A 68 -16.86 9.83 -3.54
CA LYS A 68 -18.25 9.80 -3.10
C LYS A 68 -18.46 8.70 -2.04
N HIS A 69 -18.01 7.48 -2.31
CA HIS A 69 -18.11 6.37 -1.35
C HIS A 69 -17.30 6.60 -0.06
N LEU A 70 -16.15 7.24 -0.14
CA LEU A 70 -15.38 7.62 1.05
C LEU A 70 -16.09 8.65 1.93
N ARG A 71 -16.81 9.60 1.33
CA ARG A 71 -17.59 10.61 2.07
C ARG A 71 -18.82 10.00 2.75
N ASP A 72 -19.40 8.98 2.16
CA ASP A 72 -20.54 8.25 2.72
C ASP A 72 -20.14 7.33 3.90
N GLY A 73 -18.85 7.32 4.26
CA GLY A 73 -18.34 6.58 5.41
C GLY A 73 -18.22 5.06 5.18
N ALA A 74 -18.52 4.59 3.99
CA ALA A 74 -18.31 3.21 3.60
C ALA A 74 -16.80 2.99 3.37
N GLY A 75 -16.12 2.39 4.33
CA GLY A 75 -14.72 2.00 4.17
C GLY A 75 -14.61 1.04 2.98
N LEU A 76 -13.97 1.52 1.91
CA LEU A 76 -13.77 0.70 0.71
C LEU A 76 -12.81 -0.44 1.00
N THR A 77 -13.28 -1.65 0.77
CA THR A 77 -12.46 -2.86 0.90
C THR A 77 -11.55 -2.99 -0.30
N VAL A 78 -10.29 -3.30 -0.01
CA VAL A 78 -9.23 -3.48 -1.00
C VAL A 78 -8.69 -4.89 -0.85
N GLU A 79 -8.65 -5.64 -1.94
CA GLU A 79 -8.14 -7.00 -1.97
C GLU A 79 -6.80 -7.01 -2.68
N ALA A 80 -5.81 -7.67 -2.06
CA ALA A 80 -4.50 -7.88 -2.65
C ALA A 80 -4.39 -9.29 -3.19
N PHE A 81 -4.01 -9.39 -4.45
CA PHE A 81 -3.82 -10.65 -5.17
C PHE A 81 -2.35 -10.85 -5.55
N ASP A 82 -2.00 -12.09 -5.79
CA ASP A 82 -0.72 -12.45 -6.34
C ASP A 82 -0.54 -11.91 -7.77
N ARG A 83 0.69 -11.91 -8.25
CA ARG A 83 1.07 -11.45 -9.60
C ARG A 83 0.26 -12.11 -10.71
N THR A 84 -0.20 -13.35 -10.52
CA THR A 84 -1.03 -14.09 -11.47
C THR A 84 -2.52 -13.79 -11.37
N ASN A 85 -2.92 -12.99 -10.38
CA ASN A 85 -4.33 -12.69 -10.04
C ASN A 85 -5.18 -13.94 -9.72
N ALA A 86 -4.52 -15.03 -9.34
CA ALA A 86 -5.19 -16.31 -9.06
C ALA A 86 -5.49 -16.49 -7.57
N THR A 87 -4.65 -15.96 -6.69
CA THR A 87 -4.75 -16.20 -5.25
C THR A 87 -4.85 -14.86 -4.51
N LYS A 88 -5.90 -14.71 -3.73
CA LYS A 88 -6.05 -13.61 -2.80
C LYS A 88 -5.06 -13.79 -1.63
N ILE A 89 -4.24 -12.78 -1.39
CA ILE A 89 -3.21 -12.80 -0.35
C ILE A 89 -3.75 -12.17 0.94
N ALA A 90 -4.38 -10.99 0.83
CA ALA A 90 -4.82 -10.26 2.01
C ALA A 90 -5.99 -9.31 1.70
N ASP A 91 -6.75 -9.01 2.76
CA ASP A 91 -7.77 -7.96 2.76
C ASP A 91 -7.23 -6.71 3.45
N GLY A 92 -7.56 -5.57 2.88
CA GLY A 92 -7.19 -4.27 3.41
C GLY A 92 -8.31 -3.25 3.28
N LYS A 93 -8.01 -2.05 3.75
CA LYS A 93 -8.92 -0.91 3.67
C LYS A 93 -8.23 0.26 2.98
N LEU A 94 -8.98 0.97 2.17
CA LEU A 94 -8.50 2.22 1.59
C LEU A 94 -8.30 3.26 2.70
N LEU A 95 -7.08 3.77 2.81
CA LEU A 95 -6.71 4.73 3.86
C LEU A 95 -6.87 6.17 3.36
N THR A 96 -6.30 6.47 2.19
CA THR A 96 -6.32 7.83 1.65
C THR A 96 -6.13 7.83 0.14
N ILE A 97 -6.55 8.93 -0.47
CA ILE A 97 -6.34 9.27 -1.87
C ILE A 97 -5.35 10.42 -1.90
N ASP A 98 -4.41 10.41 -2.82
CA ASP A 98 -3.51 11.53 -3.05
C ASP A 98 -4.30 12.76 -3.53
N ASN A 99 -3.81 13.94 -3.21
CA ASN A 99 -4.42 15.21 -3.58
C ASN A 99 -3.97 15.73 -4.96
N SER A 100 -3.11 14.99 -5.64
CA SER A 100 -2.57 15.37 -6.95
C SER A 100 -2.78 14.27 -7.99
N ILE A 101 -3.08 14.72 -9.21
CA ILE A 101 -3.16 13.86 -10.40
C ILE A 101 -1.81 13.91 -11.09
N ASP A 102 -1.28 12.76 -11.44
CA ASP A 102 -0.12 12.68 -12.34
C ASP A 102 -0.58 12.96 -13.76
N ILE A 103 -0.29 14.16 -14.25
CA ILE A 103 -0.70 14.63 -15.58
C ILE A 103 -0.05 13.85 -16.73
N THR A 104 1.04 13.14 -16.47
CA THR A 104 1.75 12.36 -17.48
C THR A 104 1.00 11.07 -17.79
N THR A 105 0.39 10.48 -16.77
CA THR A 105 -0.29 9.19 -16.85
C THR A 105 -1.82 9.29 -16.70
N GLY A 106 -2.35 10.46 -16.29
CA GLY A 106 -3.78 10.66 -15.99
C GLY A 106 -4.24 9.78 -14.81
N THR A 107 -3.36 9.55 -13.84
CA THR A 107 -3.67 8.66 -12.71
C THR A 107 -3.54 9.36 -11.36
N VAL A 108 -4.25 8.83 -10.38
CA VAL A 108 -4.18 9.26 -8.97
C VAL A 108 -3.67 8.10 -8.12
N LYS A 109 -2.79 8.41 -7.18
CA LYS A 109 -2.26 7.43 -6.24
C LYS A 109 -3.20 7.25 -5.06
N LEU A 110 -3.44 6.00 -4.71
CA LEU A 110 -4.20 5.59 -3.54
C LEU A 110 -3.30 4.82 -2.59
N ARG A 111 -3.62 4.91 -1.31
CA ARG A 111 -2.93 4.16 -0.27
C ARG A 111 -3.94 3.29 0.47
N ALA A 112 -3.73 1.99 0.44
CA ALA A 112 -4.46 1.02 1.23
C ALA A 112 -3.59 0.47 2.36
N GLN A 113 -4.22 0.11 3.47
CA GLN A 113 -3.59 -0.48 4.63
C GLN A 113 -4.05 -1.93 4.79
N PHE A 114 -3.09 -2.79 5.05
CA PHE A 114 -3.30 -4.22 5.33
C PHE A 114 -2.71 -4.55 6.68
N GLU A 115 -3.39 -5.36 7.47
CA GLU A 115 -2.95 -5.78 8.81
C GLU A 115 -1.70 -6.65 8.75
N ASN A 116 -1.59 -7.49 7.71
CA ASN A 116 -0.46 -8.38 7.44
C ASN A 116 -0.06 -9.24 8.65
N ALA A 117 -1.04 -9.78 9.36
CA ALA A 117 -0.81 -10.63 10.54
C ALA A 117 0.02 -11.87 10.20
N ASP A 118 -0.23 -12.45 9.03
CA ASP A 118 0.44 -13.67 8.54
C ASP A 118 1.82 -13.39 7.92
N GLY A 119 2.20 -12.12 7.76
CA GLY A 119 3.45 -11.74 7.12
C GLY A 119 3.55 -12.13 5.64
N SER A 120 2.42 -12.32 4.97
CA SER A 120 2.35 -12.75 3.57
C SER A 120 2.74 -11.64 2.58
N LEU A 121 2.61 -10.39 3.00
CA LEU A 121 3.02 -9.22 2.22
C LEU A 121 4.41 -8.77 2.63
N PHE A 122 5.31 -8.65 1.67
CA PHE A 122 6.66 -8.16 1.86
C PHE A 122 6.85 -6.76 1.28
N PRO A 123 7.71 -5.91 1.86
CA PRO A 123 8.07 -4.62 1.29
C PRO A 123 8.65 -4.79 -0.12
N ASN A 124 8.28 -3.88 -1.02
CA ASN A 124 8.68 -3.88 -2.44
C ASN A 124 8.20 -5.11 -3.23
N GLN A 125 7.26 -5.88 -2.69
CA GLN A 125 6.61 -6.95 -3.44
C GLN A 125 5.60 -6.35 -4.43
N PHE A 126 5.58 -6.90 -5.65
CA PHE A 126 4.53 -6.57 -6.62
C PHE A 126 3.27 -7.36 -6.30
N VAL A 127 2.15 -6.66 -6.17
CA VAL A 127 0.82 -7.23 -5.93
C VAL A 127 -0.20 -6.58 -6.84
N ASN A 128 -1.19 -7.33 -7.27
CA ASN A 128 -2.35 -6.83 -7.97
C ASN A 128 -3.39 -6.40 -6.93
N ILE A 129 -4.00 -5.24 -7.16
CA ILE A 129 -4.99 -4.68 -6.24
C ILE A 129 -6.34 -4.62 -6.92
N GLU A 130 -7.35 -5.18 -6.26
CA GLU A 130 -8.75 -5.03 -6.63
C GLU A 130 -9.46 -4.19 -5.58
N LEU A 131 -10.08 -3.12 -6.04
CA LEU A 131 -10.86 -2.21 -5.21
C LEU A 131 -12.35 -2.51 -5.39
N LEU A 132 -13.00 -2.99 -4.33
CA LEU A 132 -14.44 -3.21 -4.34
C LEU A 132 -15.15 -1.87 -4.18
N GLN A 133 -15.75 -1.38 -5.25
CA GLN A 133 -16.46 -0.11 -5.26
C GLN A 133 -17.90 -0.26 -4.79
N GLU A 134 -18.62 -1.24 -5.34
CA GLU A 134 -20.04 -1.45 -5.06
C GLU A 134 -20.43 -2.90 -5.32
N VAL A 135 -21.32 -3.42 -4.51
CA VAL A 135 -21.97 -4.72 -4.73
C VAL A 135 -23.41 -4.47 -5.12
N LEU A 136 -23.73 -4.70 -6.38
CA LEU A 136 -25.09 -4.59 -6.90
C LEU A 136 -25.86 -5.87 -6.57
N HIS A 137 -26.91 -5.73 -5.77
CA HIS A 137 -27.82 -6.83 -5.44
C HIS A 137 -29.00 -6.82 -6.41
N ASP A 138 -29.54 -8.00 -6.69
CA ASP A 138 -30.77 -8.20 -7.49
C ASP A 138 -30.71 -7.61 -8.91
N GLN A 139 -29.54 -7.64 -9.54
CA GLN A 139 -29.38 -7.21 -10.93
C GLN A 139 -29.47 -8.38 -11.90
N PHE A 140 -30.15 -8.14 -13.02
CA PHE A 140 -30.18 -9.11 -14.11
C PHE A 140 -28.84 -9.12 -14.85
N ILE A 141 -28.17 -10.26 -14.87
CA ILE A 141 -26.91 -10.46 -15.60
C ILE A 141 -27.24 -11.02 -16.98
N MET A 142 -26.78 -10.34 -18.02
CA MET A 142 -26.95 -10.76 -19.40
C MET A 142 -25.57 -10.97 -20.06
N PRO A 143 -25.32 -12.11 -20.73
CA PRO A 143 -24.07 -12.32 -21.43
C PRO A 143 -23.90 -11.31 -22.57
N ASN A 144 -22.68 -10.84 -22.81
CA ASN A 144 -22.40 -9.85 -23.86
C ASN A 144 -22.83 -10.31 -25.27
N SER A 145 -22.90 -11.62 -25.52
CA SER A 145 -23.37 -12.21 -26.75
C SER A 145 -24.86 -11.99 -27.00
N ALA A 146 -25.65 -11.75 -25.94
CA ALA A 146 -27.08 -11.47 -26.06
C ALA A 146 -27.35 -9.98 -26.35
N VAL A 147 -26.35 -9.11 -26.28
CA VAL A 147 -26.51 -7.68 -26.53
C VAL A 147 -26.02 -7.32 -27.92
N ARG A 148 -26.93 -6.98 -28.82
CA ARG A 148 -26.59 -6.49 -30.15
C ARG A 148 -26.49 -4.97 -30.18
N ARG A 149 -25.27 -4.44 -30.36
CA ARG A 149 -25.03 -3.02 -30.61
C ARG A 149 -25.24 -2.75 -32.11
N GLY A 150 -26.18 -1.91 -32.49
CA GLY A 150 -26.33 -1.62 -33.91
C GLY A 150 -27.61 -0.92 -34.36
N ALA A 151 -28.38 -0.36 -33.45
CA ALA A 151 -29.47 0.52 -33.85
C ALA A 151 -29.05 1.99 -33.64
N PRO A 152 -29.39 2.91 -34.56
CA PRO A 152 -29.01 4.33 -34.47
C PRO A 152 -29.62 5.06 -33.27
N ASN A 153 -30.51 4.45 -32.51
CA ASN A 153 -31.24 5.05 -31.39
C ASN A 153 -31.19 4.25 -30.08
N GLY A 154 -30.20 3.39 -29.87
CA GLY A 154 -30.07 2.71 -28.58
C GLY A 154 -29.61 1.25 -28.66
N VAL A 155 -29.44 0.67 -27.49
CA VAL A 155 -29.08 -0.75 -27.28
C VAL A 155 -30.38 -1.56 -27.40
N ALA A 156 -30.53 -2.34 -28.45
CA ALA A 156 -31.63 -3.31 -28.54
C ALA A 156 -31.17 -4.63 -27.87
N ALA A 157 -31.79 -4.99 -26.78
CA ALA A 157 -31.67 -6.31 -26.20
C ALA A 157 -32.66 -7.24 -26.92
N THR A 158 -32.18 -8.29 -27.57
CA THR A 158 -33.03 -9.32 -28.15
C THR A 158 -33.02 -10.50 -27.19
N PHE A 159 -34.18 -10.80 -26.62
CA PHE A 159 -34.38 -12.03 -25.86
C PHE A 159 -34.55 -13.19 -26.85
N VAL A 160 -33.77 -14.23 -26.67
CA VAL A 160 -33.94 -15.52 -27.35
C VAL A 160 -34.49 -16.51 -26.34
#